data_1d6781e827138000f73c32d9d275273d
#
_entry.id   1d6781e827138000f73c32d9d275273d
#
_cell.length_a   1.000
_cell.length_b   1.000
_cell.length_c   1.000
_cell.angle_alpha   90.00
_cell.angle_beta   90.00
_cell.angle_gamma   90.00
#
_symmetry.space_group_name_H-M   'P 1'
#
loop_
_entity.id
_entity.type
_entity.pdbx_description
1 polymer ?
#
loop_
_entity_poly.entity_id
_entity_poly.type
_entity_poly.pdbx_seq_one_letter_code
_entity_poly.pdbx_strand_id
1 'polypeptide(L)'
;MTNKDIFDQIAPSWYNFRHWSIFRSELEALARRWQKGKLLNVGCAHGPDFLPFKDGFELYGVDFSAEMLKFAEKYSQKFGFAVKLTLADVCHLPYPDETFDWAISVATYHHIGGEDQLTALSELKRVLKPGGEAFITVWNRWQPRFWLKPREVAVPWRKRGKTLYRYYYLFSFPELERLAERVSFEVLKSFPESAYRFPLKFFSRNICLLAKKSA
;
A
#
# COMPACT_ATOMS: atom_id res chain seq x y z
N MET A 1 -13.40 12.64 13.61
CA MET A 1 -13.58 11.69 12.49
C MET A 1 -12.22 11.09 12.21
N THR A 2 -12.09 9.79 12.35
CA THR A 2 -10.85 9.04 12.10
C THR A 2 -10.61 8.86 10.60
N ASN A 3 -9.38 8.48 10.20
CA ASN A 3 -9.13 8.10 8.80
C ASN A 3 -10.05 6.96 8.34
N LYS A 4 -10.31 5.98 9.22
CA LYS A 4 -11.24 4.88 8.96
C LYS A 4 -12.63 5.38 8.56
N ASP A 5 -13.23 6.28 9.35
CA ASP A 5 -14.55 6.85 9.07
C ASP A 5 -14.60 7.57 7.72
N ILE A 6 -13.48 8.21 7.36
CA ILE A 6 -13.37 8.93 6.08
C ILE A 6 -13.30 7.93 4.92
N PHE A 7 -12.49 6.87 5.04
CA PHE A 7 -12.38 5.85 4.01
C PHE A 7 -13.68 5.07 3.81
N ASP A 8 -14.43 4.77 4.89
CA ASP A 8 -15.78 4.19 4.79
C ASP A 8 -16.72 5.10 3.99
N GLN A 9 -16.70 6.42 4.23
CA GLN A 9 -17.57 7.37 3.52
C GLN A 9 -17.18 7.58 2.05
N ILE A 10 -15.91 7.54 1.71
CA ILE A 10 -15.44 7.76 0.34
C ILE A 10 -15.43 6.50 -0.51
N ALA A 11 -15.55 5.31 0.08
CA ALA A 11 -15.43 4.03 -0.61
C ALA A 11 -16.26 3.93 -1.92
N PRO A 12 -17.56 4.32 -1.97
CA PRO A 12 -18.32 4.27 -3.22
C PRO A 12 -17.74 5.16 -4.32
N SER A 13 -17.23 6.35 -3.95
CA SER A 13 -16.65 7.27 -4.92
C SER A 13 -15.23 6.87 -5.31
N TRP A 14 -14.50 6.28 -4.39
CA TRP A 14 -13.17 5.74 -4.63
C TRP A 14 -13.24 4.60 -5.64
N TYR A 15 -14.16 3.64 -5.47
CA TYR A 15 -14.42 2.55 -6.41
C TYR A 15 -14.73 3.05 -7.82
N ASN A 16 -15.57 4.08 -7.97
CA ASN A 16 -15.91 4.64 -9.26
C ASN A 16 -14.78 5.47 -9.90
N PHE A 17 -13.87 6.01 -9.09
CA PHE A 17 -12.75 6.84 -9.57
C PHE A 17 -11.53 6.02 -9.99
N ARG A 18 -11.28 4.89 -9.34
CA ARG A 18 -10.09 4.06 -9.59
C ARG A 18 -10.47 2.64 -9.99
N HIS A 19 -10.42 2.35 -11.28
CA HIS A 19 -10.60 0.98 -11.77
C HIS A 19 -9.30 0.20 -11.91
N TRP A 20 -8.15 0.87 -11.93
CA TRP A 20 -6.84 0.29 -12.18
C TRP A 20 -5.83 0.83 -11.17
N SER A 21 -4.83 0.02 -10.86
CA SER A 21 -3.67 0.48 -10.08
C SER A 21 -2.88 1.54 -10.86
N ILE A 22 -2.42 2.57 -10.16
CA ILE A 22 -1.48 3.55 -10.72
C ILE A 22 -0.05 2.99 -10.82
N PHE A 23 0.21 1.86 -10.16
CA PHE A 23 1.49 1.14 -10.15
C PHE A 23 1.42 -0.16 -10.98
N ARG A 24 0.56 -0.18 -11.99
CA ARG A 24 0.31 -1.38 -12.80
C ARG A 24 1.61 -1.98 -13.34
N SER A 25 2.50 -1.15 -13.90
CA SER A 25 3.76 -1.60 -14.49
C SER A 25 4.69 -2.27 -13.47
N GLU A 26 4.78 -1.69 -12.27
CA GLU A 26 5.57 -2.22 -11.16
C GLU A 26 5.00 -3.56 -10.68
N LEU A 27 3.69 -3.61 -10.48
CA LEU A 27 3.00 -4.81 -10.00
C LEU A 27 3.06 -5.95 -11.04
N GLU A 28 2.93 -5.65 -12.34
CA GLU A 28 3.13 -6.64 -13.41
C GLU A 28 4.57 -7.17 -13.46
N ALA A 29 5.57 -6.30 -13.21
CA ALA A 29 6.96 -6.73 -13.13
C ALA A 29 7.21 -7.64 -11.91
N LEU A 30 6.59 -7.33 -10.76
CA LEU A 30 6.64 -8.17 -9.57
C LEU A 30 5.93 -9.50 -9.77
N ALA A 31 4.77 -9.53 -10.41
CA ALA A 31 4.05 -10.77 -10.71
C ALA A 31 4.90 -11.72 -11.57
N ARG A 32 5.60 -11.17 -12.58
CA ARG A 32 6.55 -11.96 -13.39
C ARG A 32 7.76 -12.45 -12.60
N ARG A 33 8.27 -11.65 -11.63
CA ARG A 33 9.40 -12.00 -10.77
C ARG A 33 9.04 -13.08 -9.76
N TRP A 34 7.91 -12.92 -9.07
CA TRP A 34 7.47 -13.78 -7.98
C TRP A 34 6.76 -15.06 -8.45
N GLN A 35 6.13 -15.01 -9.60
CA GLN A 35 5.47 -16.11 -10.34
C GLN A 35 4.29 -16.76 -9.62
N LYS A 36 4.41 -17.16 -8.35
CA LYS A 36 3.39 -17.85 -7.56
C LYS A 36 3.64 -17.69 -6.06
N GLY A 37 2.67 -18.08 -5.25
CA GLY A 37 2.77 -18.09 -3.79
C GLY A 37 1.60 -17.38 -3.12
N LYS A 38 1.67 -17.24 -1.80
CA LYS A 38 0.70 -16.47 -1.01
C LYS A 38 1.07 -15.00 -1.03
N LEU A 39 0.19 -14.17 -1.54
CA LEU A 39 0.37 -12.72 -1.63
C LEU A 39 -0.58 -12.01 -0.66
N LEU A 40 -0.04 -11.18 0.23
CA LEU A 40 -0.80 -10.28 1.08
C LEU A 40 -0.80 -8.86 0.49
N ASN A 41 -1.97 -8.27 0.32
CA ASN A 41 -2.12 -6.84 0.02
C ASN A 41 -2.60 -6.10 1.27
N VAL A 42 -1.70 -5.28 1.85
CA VAL A 42 -1.94 -4.52 3.09
C VAL A 42 -2.50 -3.14 2.76
N GLY A 43 -3.72 -2.85 3.22
CA GLY A 43 -4.49 -1.67 2.82
C GLY A 43 -5.02 -1.83 1.40
N CYS A 44 -5.66 -2.96 1.12
CA CYS A 44 -6.04 -3.37 -0.24
C CYS A 44 -7.16 -2.54 -0.87
N ALA A 45 -7.82 -1.68 -0.10
CA ALA A 45 -8.97 -0.88 -0.52
C ALA A 45 -10.00 -1.75 -1.28
N HIS A 46 -10.40 -1.34 -2.49
CA HIS A 46 -11.32 -2.09 -3.34
C HIS A 46 -10.64 -3.09 -4.30
N GLY A 47 -9.32 -3.34 -4.16
CA GLY A 47 -8.63 -4.47 -4.75
C GLY A 47 -8.01 -4.34 -6.16
N PRO A 48 -7.79 -3.13 -6.76
CA PRO A 48 -7.26 -3.04 -8.12
C PRO A 48 -5.83 -3.57 -8.26
N ASP A 49 -5.07 -3.57 -7.16
CA ASP A 49 -3.67 -4.00 -7.13
C ASP A 49 -3.51 -5.53 -7.18
N PHE A 50 -4.60 -6.29 -7.03
CA PHE A 50 -4.59 -7.75 -7.18
C PHE A 50 -4.53 -8.21 -8.62
N LEU A 51 -5.00 -7.41 -9.60
CA LEU A 51 -5.16 -7.85 -10.98
C LEU A 51 -3.91 -8.46 -11.61
N PRO A 52 -2.69 -7.91 -11.41
CA PRO A 52 -1.49 -8.52 -11.96
C PRO A 52 -1.15 -9.91 -11.38
N PHE A 53 -1.71 -10.24 -10.21
CA PHE A 53 -1.43 -11.47 -9.46
C PHE A 53 -2.58 -12.47 -9.48
N LYS A 54 -3.69 -12.16 -10.18
CA LYS A 54 -4.90 -12.99 -10.15
C LYS A 54 -4.69 -14.44 -10.60
N ASP A 55 -3.71 -14.64 -11.47
CA ASP A 55 -3.35 -15.95 -11.98
C ASP A 55 -2.01 -16.40 -11.34
N GLY A 56 -2.02 -17.51 -10.62
CA GLY A 56 -0.84 -18.12 -10.00
C GLY A 56 -0.59 -17.76 -8.52
N PHE A 57 -1.34 -16.82 -7.94
CA PHE A 57 -1.18 -16.46 -6.52
C PHE A 57 -2.43 -16.78 -5.69
N GLU A 58 -2.21 -17.19 -4.45
CA GLU A 58 -3.25 -17.24 -3.42
C GLU A 58 -3.36 -15.85 -2.79
N LEU A 59 -4.45 -15.13 -3.07
CA LEU A 59 -4.59 -13.72 -2.74
C LEU A 59 -5.26 -13.49 -1.39
N TYR A 60 -4.64 -12.62 -0.59
CA TYR A 60 -5.14 -12.15 0.70
C TYR A 60 -5.15 -10.62 0.73
N GLY A 61 -6.21 -10.04 1.27
CA GLY A 61 -6.34 -8.59 1.41
C GLY A 61 -6.72 -8.18 2.83
N VAL A 62 -6.08 -7.15 3.33
CA VAL A 62 -6.42 -6.51 4.60
C VAL A 62 -6.74 -5.05 4.36
N ASP A 63 -7.81 -4.57 4.94
CA ASP A 63 -8.14 -3.14 5.04
C ASP A 63 -8.89 -2.86 6.34
N PHE A 64 -8.73 -1.65 6.88
CA PHE A 64 -9.43 -1.23 8.09
C PHE A 64 -10.85 -0.72 7.82
N SER A 65 -11.19 -0.48 6.54
CA SER A 65 -12.50 -0.02 6.08
C SER A 65 -13.37 -1.18 5.61
N ALA A 66 -14.43 -1.47 6.33
CA ALA A 66 -15.40 -2.50 5.95
C ALA A 66 -16.07 -2.17 4.61
N GLU A 67 -16.31 -0.89 4.34
CA GLU A 67 -16.91 -0.46 3.08
C GLU A 67 -15.96 -0.66 1.89
N MET A 68 -14.64 -0.44 2.07
CA MET A 68 -13.65 -0.75 1.04
C MET A 68 -13.64 -2.25 0.72
N LEU A 69 -13.69 -3.12 1.75
CA LEU A 69 -13.72 -4.57 1.55
C LEU A 69 -14.97 -5.07 0.82
N LYS A 70 -16.15 -4.48 1.06
CA LYS A 70 -17.35 -4.78 0.25
C LYS A 70 -17.14 -4.48 -1.25
N PHE A 71 -16.45 -3.37 -1.54
CA PHE A 71 -16.09 -3.05 -2.92
C PHE A 71 -14.96 -3.93 -3.47
N ALA A 72 -14.05 -4.44 -2.62
CA ALA A 72 -13.03 -5.41 -3.03
C ALA A 72 -13.65 -6.75 -3.43
N GLU A 73 -14.65 -7.22 -2.69
CA GLU A 73 -15.42 -8.42 -3.05
C GLU A 73 -16.13 -8.22 -4.40
N LYS A 74 -16.84 -7.10 -4.57
CA LYS A 74 -17.48 -6.75 -5.85
C LYS A 74 -16.49 -6.67 -7.00
N TYR A 75 -15.29 -6.14 -6.74
CA TYR A 75 -14.22 -6.02 -7.73
C TYR A 75 -13.66 -7.39 -8.13
N SER A 76 -13.40 -8.26 -7.17
CA SER A 76 -12.91 -9.62 -7.41
C SER A 76 -13.89 -10.45 -8.24
N GLN A 77 -15.19 -10.37 -7.92
CA GLN A 77 -16.26 -10.98 -8.71
C GLN A 77 -16.29 -10.45 -10.15
N LYS A 78 -16.22 -9.13 -10.32
CA LYS A 78 -16.24 -8.49 -11.65
C LYS A 78 -15.07 -8.92 -12.53
N PHE A 79 -13.88 -9.10 -11.96
CA PHE A 79 -12.66 -9.43 -12.70
C PHE A 79 -12.26 -10.91 -12.62
N GLY A 80 -13.10 -11.75 -11.99
CA GLY A 80 -12.99 -13.21 -12.03
C GLY A 80 -11.77 -13.76 -11.28
N PHE A 81 -11.51 -13.27 -10.04
CA PHE A 81 -10.46 -13.85 -9.20
C PHE A 81 -10.94 -14.06 -7.76
N ALA A 82 -10.37 -15.07 -7.08
CA ALA A 82 -10.63 -15.35 -5.68
C ALA A 82 -9.65 -14.58 -4.79
N VAL A 83 -10.15 -14.00 -3.69
CA VAL A 83 -9.35 -13.31 -2.68
C VAL A 83 -9.94 -13.53 -1.29
N LYS A 84 -9.10 -13.74 -0.29
CA LYS A 84 -9.50 -13.80 1.13
C LYS A 84 -9.34 -12.40 1.74
N LEU A 85 -10.46 -11.78 2.10
CA LEU A 85 -10.51 -10.42 2.63
C LEU A 85 -10.69 -10.43 4.14
N THR A 86 -9.93 -9.62 4.86
CA THR A 86 -9.96 -9.51 6.31
C THR A 86 -10.02 -8.05 6.75
N LEU A 87 -10.99 -7.74 7.62
CA LEU A 87 -11.09 -6.44 8.28
C LEU A 87 -10.10 -6.39 9.44
N ALA A 88 -9.02 -5.61 9.31
CA ALA A 88 -8.02 -5.45 10.37
C ALA A 88 -7.22 -4.16 10.21
N ASP A 89 -6.57 -3.76 11.30
CA ASP A 89 -5.56 -2.71 11.33
C ASP A 89 -4.21 -3.27 10.87
N VAL A 90 -3.48 -2.51 10.07
CA VAL A 90 -2.16 -2.89 9.57
C VAL A 90 -1.10 -2.99 10.69
N CYS A 91 -1.36 -2.34 11.84
CA CYS A 91 -0.53 -2.45 13.05
C CYS A 91 -0.78 -3.77 13.83
N HIS A 92 -1.81 -4.55 13.47
CA HIS A 92 -2.18 -5.81 14.13
C HIS A 92 -2.74 -6.77 13.09
N LEU A 93 -1.87 -7.35 12.27
CA LEU A 93 -2.27 -8.28 11.22
C LEU A 93 -2.73 -9.62 11.80
N PRO A 94 -3.96 -10.10 11.51
CA PRO A 94 -4.52 -11.30 12.13
C PRO A 94 -4.03 -12.60 11.44
N TYR A 95 -2.74 -12.67 11.18
CA TYR A 95 -2.09 -13.81 10.55
C TYR A 95 -0.92 -14.30 11.41
N PRO A 96 -0.66 -15.61 11.43
CA PRO A 96 0.55 -16.15 12.04
C PRO A 96 1.83 -15.60 11.40
N ASP A 97 2.93 -15.72 12.12
CA ASP A 97 4.26 -15.44 11.59
C ASP A 97 4.51 -16.28 10.33
N GLU A 98 5.28 -15.76 9.42
CA GLU A 98 5.81 -16.46 8.25
C GLU A 98 4.73 -17.15 7.37
N THR A 99 3.58 -16.48 7.24
CA THR A 99 2.44 -16.99 6.45
C THR A 99 2.60 -16.73 4.95
N PHE A 100 3.16 -15.57 4.58
CA PHE A 100 3.14 -15.06 3.20
C PHE A 100 4.52 -15.13 2.54
N ASP A 101 4.53 -15.50 1.27
CA ASP A 101 5.73 -15.45 0.43
C ASP A 101 6.02 -14.02 0.00
N TRP A 102 4.97 -13.24 -0.29
CA TRP A 102 5.04 -11.89 -0.83
C TRP A 102 4.04 -10.98 -0.17
N ALA A 103 4.38 -9.69 -0.11
CA ALA A 103 3.44 -8.65 0.31
C ALA A 103 3.52 -7.41 -0.58
N ILE A 104 2.37 -6.78 -0.80
CA ILE A 104 2.29 -5.44 -1.39
C ILE A 104 1.54 -4.50 -0.46
N SER A 105 1.93 -3.23 -0.45
CA SER A 105 1.21 -2.17 0.24
C SER A 105 1.25 -0.90 -0.60
N VAL A 106 0.19 -0.69 -1.35
CA VAL A 106 0.11 0.38 -2.34
C VAL A 106 -0.61 1.58 -1.75
N ALA A 107 0.14 2.66 -1.53
CA ALA A 107 -0.39 3.93 -1.05
C ALA A 107 -1.14 3.84 0.31
N THR A 108 -0.65 3.02 1.24
CA THR A 108 -1.27 2.78 2.55
C THR A 108 -0.47 3.39 3.70
N TYR A 109 0.84 3.14 3.79
CA TYR A 109 1.67 3.54 4.94
C TYR A 109 1.69 5.05 5.19
N HIS A 110 1.46 5.86 4.20
CA HIS A 110 1.34 7.30 4.37
C HIS A 110 0.01 7.76 5.03
N HIS A 111 -0.90 6.83 5.34
CA HIS A 111 -2.09 7.10 6.15
C HIS A 111 -1.91 6.75 7.63
N ILE A 112 -0.72 6.26 8.01
CA ILE A 112 -0.36 5.85 9.37
C ILE A 112 0.42 6.98 10.05
N GLY A 113 0.09 7.31 11.29
CA GLY A 113 0.83 8.28 12.10
C GLY A 113 2.29 7.85 12.35
N GLY A 114 3.17 8.83 12.58
CA GLY A 114 4.61 8.56 12.66
C GLY A 114 5.01 7.51 13.70
N GLU A 115 4.31 7.45 14.84
CA GLU A 115 4.58 6.49 15.91
C GLU A 115 4.21 5.05 15.53
N ASP A 116 3.14 4.87 14.76
CA ASP A 116 2.62 3.56 14.39
C ASP A 116 3.32 2.95 13.16
N GLN A 117 4.11 3.73 12.41
CA GLN A 117 4.75 3.28 11.18
C GLN A 117 5.71 2.11 11.40
N LEU A 118 6.47 2.13 12.51
CA LEU A 118 7.37 1.03 12.86
C LEU A 118 6.60 -0.24 13.23
N THR A 119 5.52 -0.09 13.99
CA THR A 119 4.65 -1.21 14.36
C THR A 119 4.08 -1.87 13.10
N ALA A 120 3.52 -1.06 12.18
CA ALA A 120 2.96 -1.57 10.93
C ALA A 120 4.01 -2.25 10.03
N LEU A 121 5.24 -1.73 9.95
CA LEU A 121 6.33 -2.36 9.21
C LEU A 121 6.82 -3.65 9.89
N SER A 122 6.86 -3.68 11.24
CA SER A 122 7.20 -4.87 12.00
C SER A 122 6.19 -5.99 11.79
N GLU A 123 4.88 -5.66 11.78
CA GLU A 123 3.81 -6.61 11.49
C GLU A 123 3.91 -7.15 10.05
N LEU A 124 4.16 -6.27 9.06
CA LEU A 124 4.39 -6.69 7.68
C LEU A 124 5.55 -7.69 7.59
N LYS A 125 6.68 -7.39 8.27
CA LYS A 125 7.83 -8.30 8.32
C LYS A 125 7.52 -9.60 9.04
N ARG A 126 6.80 -9.55 10.17
CA ARG A 126 6.44 -10.72 10.96
C ARG A 126 5.69 -11.76 10.12
N VAL A 127 4.69 -11.31 9.37
CA VAL A 127 3.85 -12.22 8.57
C VAL A 127 4.51 -12.73 7.28
N LEU A 128 5.62 -12.12 6.84
CA LEU A 128 6.41 -12.62 5.71
C LEU A 128 7.29 -13.79 6.14
N LYS A 129 7.45 -14.78 5.27
CA LYS A 129 8.42 -15.86 5.41
C LYS A 129 9.86 -15.32 5.30
N PRO A 130 10.86 -16.01 5.88
CA PRO A 130 12.26 -15.75 5.58
C PRO A 130 12.49 -15.76 4.06
N GLY A 131 13.19 -14.75 3.54
CA GLY A 131 13.38 -14.56 2.10
C GLY A 131 12.21 -13.94 1.34
N GLY A 132 11.05 -13.76 1.98
CA GLY A 132 9.88 -13.09 1.40
C GLY A 132 10.13 -11.62 1.11
N GLU A 133 9.52 -11.08 0.06
CA GLU A 133 9.69 -9.69 -0.35
C GLU A 133 8.40 -8.88 -0.12
N ALA A 134 8.58 -7.60 0.19
CA ALA A 134 7.51 -6.62 0.32
C ALA A 134 7.72 -5.46 -0.66
N PHE A 135 6.66 -5.08 -1.38
CA PHE A 135 6.63 -3.88 -2.20
C PHE A 135 5.74 -2.83 -1.55
N ILE A 136 6.31 -1.69 -1.20
CA ILE A 136 5.65 -0.61 -0.48
C ILE A 136 5.69 0.66 -1.31
N THR A 137 4.56 1.36 -1.42
CA THR A 137 4.53 2.67 -2.07
C THR A 137 3.94 3.73 -1.15
N VAL A 138 4.57 4.90 -1.11
CA VAL A 138 4.12 6.04 -0.30
C VAL A 138 4.24 7.36 -1.06
N TRP A 139 3.55 8.39 -0.59
CA TRP A 139 3.71 9.73 -1.14
C TRP A 139 5.02 10.37 -0.71
N ASN A 140 5.68 10.97 -1.70
CA ASN A 140 6.93 11.69 -1.49
C ASN A 140 6.65 13.14 -1.06
N ARG A 141 7.39 13.62 -0.04
CA ARG A 141 7.28 15.00 0.45
C ARG A 141 7.81 16.05 -0.53
N TRP A 142 8.75 15.64 -1.39
CA TRP A 142 9.45 16.54 -2.31
C TRP A 142 8.71 16.80 -3.63
N GLN A 143 7.52 16.27 -3.79
CA GLN A 143 6.67 16.69 -4.91
C GLN A 143 6.31 18.17 -4.78
N PRO A 144 6.27 18.97 -5.89
CA PRO A 144 6.17 20.44 -5.85
C PRO A 144 5.06 21.00 -4.97
N ARG A 145 3.90 20.34 -4.93
CA ARG A 145 2.73 20.78 -4.14
C ARG A 145 2.94 20.74 -2.61
N PHE A 146 4.02 20.09 -2.14
CA PHE A 146 4.29 19.89 -0.71
C PHE A 146 5.61 20.51 -0.23
N TRP A 147 6.37 21.19 -1.06
CA TRP A 147 7.70 21.72 -0.71
C TRP A 147 7.74 22.56 0.57
N LEU A 148 6.70 23.36 0.80
CA LEU A 148 6.61 24.22 1.99
C LEU A 148 5.60 23.69 3.02
N LYS A 149 5.19 22.42 2.92
CA LYS A 149 4.23 21.83 3.84
C LYS A 149 4.93 21.02 4.93
N PRO A 150 4.33 20.89 6.12
CA PRO A 150 4.80 19.96 7.13
C PRO A 150 4.75 18.52 6.61
N ARG A 151 5.35 17.58 7.36
CA ARG A 151 5.32 16.15 7.00
C ARG A 151 3.92 15.56 7.07
N GLU A 152 3.13 16.03 8.00
CA GLU A 152 1.74 15.62 8.18
C GLU A 152 0.81 16.64 7.55
N VAL A 153 -0.04 16.18 6.66
CA VAL A 153 -0.96 17.04 5.90
C VAL A 153 -2.36 16.45 5.84
N ALA A 154 -3.34 17.32 5.85
CA ALA A 154 -4.73 16.96 5.58
C ALA A 154 -5.02 17.12 4.08
N VAL A 155 -5.31 16.03 3.39
CA VAL A 155 -5.57 16.04 1.95
C VAL A 155 -7.07 15.97 1.68
N PRO A 156 -7.65 16.98 1.01
CA PRO A 156 -9.08 17.02 0.78
C PRO A 156 -9.54 15.97 -0.23
N TRP A 157 -10.69 15.39 0.05
CA TRP A 157 -11.52 14.63 -0.87
C TRP A 157 -12.84 15.37 -1.05
N ARG A 158 -13.11 15.85 -2.25
CA ARG A 158 -14.31 16.65 -2.56
C ARG A 158 -15.32 15.79 -3.30
N LYS A 159 -16.55 15.71 -2.75
CA LYS A 159 -17.68 15.02 -3.36
C LYS A 159 -19.00 15.70 -3.00
N ARG A 160 -19.81 16.05 -4.00
CA ARG A 160 -21.20 16.54 -3.84
C ARG A 160 -21.35 17.60 -2.74
N GLY A 161 -20.51 18.64 -2.77
CA GLY A 161 -20.57 19.74 -1.79
C GLY A 161 -19.95 19.44 -0.42
N LYS A 162 -19.48 18.22 -0.15
CA LYS A 162 -18.76 17.86 1.08
C LYS A 162 -17.26 17.74 0.81
N THR A 163 -16.45 18.23 1.75
CA THR A 163 -15.01 18.03 1.75
C THR A 163 -14.63 17.22 2.99
N LEU A 164 -14.03 16.06 2.78
CA LEU A 164 -13.45 15.23 3.83
C LEU A 164 -11.94 15.34 3.76
N TYR A 165 -11.26 15.35 4.90
CA TYR A 165 -9.81 15.54 4.96
C TYR A 165 -9.14 14.27 5.46
N ARG A 166 -8.38 13.60 4.57
CA ARG A 166 -7.60 12.39 4.90
C ARG A 166 -6.25 12.80 5.46
N TYR A 167 -5.83 12.16 6.53
CA TYR A 167 -4.48 12.31 7.06
C TYR A 167 -3.46 11.67 6.12
N TYR A 168 -2.33 12.36 5.90
CA TYR A 168 -1.17 11.87 5.16
C TYR A 168 0.12 12.26 5.86
N TYR A 169 1.00 11.28 6.00
CA TYR A 169 2.41 11.48 6.32
C TYR A 169 3.24 11.46 5.03
N LEU A 170 4.05 12.48 4.81
CA LEU A 170 4.85 12.63 3.58
C LEU A 170 6.26 12.12 3.80
N PHE A 171 6.64 11.04 3.14
CA PHE A 171 7.94 10.40 3.25
C PHE A 171 9.01 11.06 2.37
N SER A 172 10.28 10.85 2.72
CA SER A 172 11.41 10.97 1.81
C SER A 172 12.04 9.61 1.56
N PHE A 173 12.81 9.45 0.47
CA PHE A 173 13.49 8.21 0.15
C PHE A 173 14.34 7.68 1.33
N PRO A 174 15.29 8.48 1.89
CA PRO A 174 16.12 7.99 2.99
C PRO A 174 15.35 7.68 4.26
N GLU A 175 14.19 8.29 4.46
CA GLU A 175 13.36 8.03 5.63
C GLU A 175 12.65 6.69 5.54
N LEU A 176 12.02 6.39 4.40
CA LEU A 176 11.35 5.11 4.20
C LEU A 176 12.36 3.95 4.24
N GLU A 177 13.54 4.14 3.62
CA GLU A 177 14.64 3.18 3.67
C GLU A 177 15.07 2.90 5.12
N ARG A 178 15.38 3.94 5.91
CA ARG A 178 15.76 3.79 7.33
C ARG A 178 14.67 3.14 8.19
N LEU A 179 13.39 3.44 7.94
CA LEU A 179 12.30 2.79 8.67
C LEU A 179 12.24 1.29 8.38
N ALA A 180 12.41 0.89 7.12
CA ALA A 180 12.47 -0.51 6.73
C ALA A 180 13.69 -1.22 7.37
N GLU A 181 14.87 -0.59 7.33
CA GLU A 181 16.08 -1.11 7.95
C GLU A 181 15.96 -1.24 9.49
N ARG A 182 15.31 -0.29 10.16
CA ARG A 182 15.06 -0.34 11.61
C ARG A 182 14.25 -1.56 12.05
N VAL A 183 13.36 -2.06 11.20
CA VAL A 183 12.65 -3.32 11.45
C VAL A 183 13.38 -4.52 10.81
N SER A 184 14.65 -4.33 10.41
CA SER A 184 15.52 -5.35 9.81
C SER A 184 14.99 -5.94 8.50
N PHE A 185 14.39 -5.12 7.64
CA PHE A 185 14.26 -5.43 6.23
C PHE A 185 15.58 -5.13 5.51
N GLU A 186 15.96 -5.97 4.59
CA GLU A 186 16.97 -5.67 3.57
C GLU A 186 16.33 -4.83 2.46
N VAL A 187 16.79 -3.60 2.24
CA VAL A 187 16.30 -2.74 1.16
C VAL A 187 16.94 -3.18 -0.15
N LEU A 188 16.17 -3.86 -1.01
CA LEU A 188 16.66 -4.31 -2.32
C LEU A 188 16.69 -3.16 -3.34
N LYS A 189 15.67 -2.30 -3.32
CA LYS A 189 15.57 -1.18 -4.26
C LYS A 189 14.63 -0.10 -3.75
N SER A 190 15.03 1.16 -3.94
CA SER A 190 14.20 2.35 -3.69
C SER A 190 14.23 3.27 -4.90
N PHE A 191 13.06 3.52 -5.50
CA PHE A 191 12.95 4.15 -6.82
C PHE A 191 11.62 4.93 -6.98
N PRO A 192 11.54 5.85 -7.95
CA PRO A 192 10.30 6.56 -8.27
C PRO A 192 9.32 5.65 -9.03
N GLU A 193 8.03 6.01 -9.04
CA GLU A 193 7.05 5.33 -9.89
C GLU A 193 7.45 5.36 -11.39
N SER A 194 7.11 4.32 -12.13
CA SER A 194 7.52 4.15 -13.55
C SER A 194 7.01 5.25 -14.49
N ALA A 195 5.93 5.92 -14.13
CA ALA A 195 5.39 7.07 -14.87
C ALA A 195 6.23 8.34 -14.73
N TYR A 196 7.14 8.40 -13.76
CA TYR A 196 8.01 9.54 -13.51
C TYR A 196 9.18 9.57 -14.50
N ARG A 197 9.35 10.67 -15.24
CA ARG A 197 10.34 10.80 -16.33
C ARG A 197 11.47 11.78 -16.05
N PHE A 198 11.40 12.55 -14.95
CA PHE A 198 12.44 13.51 -14.63
C PHE A 198 13.69 12.80 -14.05
N PRO A 199 14.93 13.24 -14.38
CA PRO A 199 16.15 12.52 -13.98
C PRO A 199 16.37 12.42 -12.48
N LEU A 200 15.92 13.41 -11.71
CA LEU A 200 16.14 13.46 -10.26
C LEU A 200 14.98 12.78 -9.53
N LYS A 201 15.19 11.54 -9.08
CA LYS A 201 14.17 10.72 -8.40
C LYS A 201 13.51 11.41 -7.19
N PHE A 202 14.20 12.34 -6.55
CA PHE A 202 13.72 13.04 -5.35
C PHE A 202 12.42 13.81 -5.53
N PHE A 203 12.09 14.24 -6.74
CA PHE A 203 10.88 15.02 -7.03
C PHE A 203 9.70 14.17 -7.54
N SER A 204 9.82 12.85 -7.53
CA SER A 204 8.72 11.95 -7.88
C SER A 204 7.50 12.15 -6.98
N ARG A 205 6.32 11.79 -7.46
CA ARG A 205 5.10 11.85 -6.64
C ARG A 205 5.08 10.77 -5.57
N ASN A 206 5.59 9.59 -5.93
CA ASN A 206 5.59 8.43 -5.06
C ASN A 206 7.01 7.88 -4.91
N ILE A 207 7.23 7.21 -3.81
CA ILE A 207 8.40 6.39 -3.53
C ILE A 207 7.95 4.95 -3.60
N CYS A 208 8.65 4.14 -4.37
CA CYS A 208 8.52 2.69 -4.42
C CYS A 208 9.69 2.07 -3.69
N LEU A 209 9.44 1.20 -2.72
CA LEU A 209 10.42 0.44 -1.97
C LEU A 209 10.17 -1.05 -2.18
N LEU A 210 11.19 -1.78 -2.61
CA LEU A 210 11.21 -3.24 -2.58
C LEU A 210 12.18 -3.65 -1.48
N ALA A 211 11.69 -4.40 -0.51
CA ALA A 211 12.43 -4.86 0.64
C ALA A 211 12.26 -6.37 0.83
N LYS A 212 13.20 -7.02 1.49
CA LYS A 212 13.22 -8.48 1.72
C LYS A 212 13.39 -8.76 3.21
N LYS A 213 12.66 -9.75 3.73
CA LYS A 213 12.91 -10.31 5.06
C LYS A 213 14.15 -11.20 4.96
N SER A 214 15.20 -10.86 5.70
CA SER A 214 16.39 -11.71 5.81
C SER A 214 16.05 -13.11 6.31
N ALA A 215 16.85 -14.08 5.91
CA ALA A 215 16.68 -15.47 6.34
C ALA A 215 16.94 -15.64 7.84
#